data_f2ef6d4d58b6c40ac9c36d7aec7f2102
#
_entry.id   f2ef6d4d58b6c40ac9c36d7aec7f2102
#
_cell.length_a   1.000
_cell.length_b   1.000
_cell.length_c   1.000
_cell.angle_alpha   90.00
_cell.angle_beta   90.00
_cell.angle_gamma   90.00
#
_symmetry.space_group_name_H-M   'P 1'
#
loop_
_entity.id
_entity.type
_entity.pdbx_description
1 polymer ?
#
loop_
_entity_poly.entity_id
_entity_poly.type
_entity_poly.pdbx_seq_one_letter_code
_entity_poly.pdbx_strand_id
1 'polypeptide(L)'
;MRIKEIVSALERFAPLPLQDGFDNAGLQIGLTEAEATGALLCLDVTEAVLDEAIALGYNLVISHHPLIFKGYKSITGRDYVEHCIMKAIKNDIVIYSAHTNLDNAPGGVNFKIAEKIGLSNVRVLEAKENALVKLVTFVPTAQAEDVRKALFAAGCGCIGNYDACSYNIEGEGTFRAQEGSHPFCGSIGELHTEKEVRIETVLPAYKKSEVIKALLSAHPYEEPAFDLYPLQNSWTQAGAGVIGELETPETELEFLKRIKKTFEVGCLKHNKLTGREIQTVALCGGAGAFLMPLAIRNGADVFITGEIKYHDYFGPDTDILLAEIGHYESEQYTKEIFYTIIRELFPNLALQQCKVNTNPIKYL
;
A
#
# COMPACT_ATOMS: atom_id res chain seq x y z
N MET A 1 -7.79 -20.40 -13.06
CA MET A 1 -7.38 -19.47 -12.01
C MET A 1 -8.46 -18.41 -11.85
N ARG A 2 -8.92 -18.20 -10.64
CA ARG A 2 -9.99 -17.23 -10.38
C ARG A 2 -9.44 -15.81 -10.21
N ILE A 3 -10.22 -14.82 -10.60
CA ILE A 3 -9.86 -13.41 -10.47
C ILE A 3 -9.54 -13.05 -9.01
N LYS A 4 -10.27 -13.62 -8.04
CA LYS A 4 -10.02 -13.40 -6.61
C LYS A 4 -8.61 -13.76 -6.15
N GLU A 5 -7.96 -14.74 -6.80
CA GLU A 5 -6.60 -15.13 -6.45
C GLU A 5 -5.60 -14.03 -6.85
N ILE A 6 -5.85 -13.39 -8.01
CA ILE A 6 -5.06 -12.25 -8.50
C ILE A 6 -5.28 -11.03 -7.60
N VAL A 7 -6.54 -10.70 -7.30
CA VAL A 7 -6.91 -9.60 -6.40
C VAL A 7 -6.27 -9.80 -5.03
N SER A 8 -6.36 -10.99 -4.45
CA SER A 8 -5.73 -11.30 -3.15
C SER A 8 -4.21 -11.16 -3.18
N ALA A 9 -3.55 -11.42 -4.31
CA ALA A 9 -2.12 -11.21 -4.46
C ALA A 9 -1.77 -9.71 -4.44
N LEU A 10 -2.55 -8.88 -5.13
CA LEU A 10 -2.39 -7.43 -5.11
C LEU A 10 -2.65 -6.85 -3.70
N GLU A 11 -3.68 -7.34 -3.01
CA GLU A 11 -4.02 -6.91 -1.65
C GLU A 11 -3.02 -7.39 -0.58
N ARG A 12 -2.29 -8.47 -0.83
CA ARG A 12 -1.14 -8.84 0.03
C ARG A 12 0.03 -7.88 -0.12
N PHE A 13 0.27 -7.39 -1.33
CA PHE A 13 1.31 -6.39 -1.60
C PHE A 13 0.91 -5.00 -1.08
N ALA A 14 -0.29 -4.55 -1.42
CA ALA A 14 -0.85 -3.26 -1.06
C ALA A 14 -2.21 -3.43 -0.37
N PRO A 15 -2.24 -3.75 0.95
CA PRO A 15 -3.48 -3.97 1.69
C PRO A 15 -4.44 -2.78 1.63
N LEU A 16 -5.73 -3.04 1.37
CA LEU A 16 -6.74 -1.98 1.26
C LEU A 16 -6.80 -1.03 2.48
N PRO A 17 -6.59 -1.47 3.73
CA PRO A 17 -6.55 -0.56 4.87
C PRO A 17 -5.41 0.47 4.86
N LEU A 18 -4.45 0.38 3.93
CA LEU A 18 -3.44 1.42 3.71
C LEU A 18 -3.97 2.61 2.92
N GLN A 19 -5.15 2.51 2.28
CA GLN A 19 -5.75 3.62 1.55
C GLN A 19 -6.06 4.80 2.47
N ASP A 20 -6.15 5.98 1.88
CA ASP A 20 -6.54 7.20 2.58
C ASP A 20 -8.07 7.23 2.79
N GLY A 21 -8.52 7.97 3.81
CA GLY A 21 -9.93 7.94 4.23
C GLY A 21 -10.94 8.48 3.21
N PHE A 22 -10.49 9.17 2.17
CA PHE A 22 -11.33 9.67 1.06
C PHE A 22 -11.38 8.72 -0.13
N ASP A 23 -10.54 7.68 -0.15
CA ASP A 23 -10.30 6.82 -1.30
C ASP A 23 -11.34 5.70 -1.43
N ASN A 24 -11.41 5.09 -2.62
CA ASN A 24 -12.25 3.94 -2.94
C ASN A 24 -11.46 2.87 -3.72
N ALA A 25 -10.28 2.49 -3.21
CA ALA A 25 -9.50 1.39 -3.77
C ALA A 25 -10.21 0.03 -3.59
N GLY A 26 -9.84 -0.96 -4.39
CA GLY A 26 -10.37 -2.31 -4.34
C GLY A 26 -11.23 -2.68 -5.55
N LEU A 27 -12.11 -3.66 -5.37
CA LEU A 27 -13.03 -4.11 -6.41
C LEU A 27 -14.05 -3.02 -6.75
N GLN A 28 -14.04 -2.59 -8.02
CA GLN A 28 -14.93 -1.55 -8.51
C GLN A 28 -16.18 -2.14 -9.17
N ILE A 29 -16.02 -3.17 -10.00
CA ILE A 29 -17.10 -3.78 -10.79
C ILE A 29 -16.82 -5.28 -10.95
N GLY A 30 -17.87 -6.08 -10.98
CA GLY A 30 -17.84 -7.47 -11.39
C GLY A 30 -17.69 -8.48 -10.26
N LEU A 31 -17.61 -9.76 -10.63
CA LEU A 31 -17.59 -10.90 -9.72
C LEU A 31 -16.21 -11.61 -9.78
N THR A 32 -15.51 -11.61 -8.67
CA THR A 32 -14.14 -12.17 -8.56
C THR A 32 -14.07 -13.69 -8.57
N GLU A 33 -15.21 -14.39 -8.46
CA GLU A 33 -15.27 -15.85 -8.55
C GLU A 33 -15.09 -16.38 -9.99
N ALA A 34 -15.21 -15.51 -11.01
CA ALA A 34 -14.99 -15.87 -12.40
C ALA A 34 -13.53 -16.29 -12.65
N GLU A 35 -13.34 -17.16 -13.64
CA GLU A 35 -11.99 -17.48 -14.12
C GLU A 35 -11.42 -16.33 -14.94
N ALA A 36 -10.15 -16.00 -14.70
CA ALA A 36 -9.46 -14.99 -15.46
C ALA A 36 -9.06 -15.51 -16.84
N THR A 37 -9.51 -14.84 -17.91
CA THR A 37 -9.07 -15.11 -19.29
C THR A 37 -7.80 -14.35 -19.64
N GLY A 38 -7.56 -13.21 -18.97
CA GLY A 38 -6.38 -12.36 -19.07
C GLY A 38 -6.62 -11.07 -18.28
N ALA A 39 -5.55 -10.31 -18.05
CA ALA A 39 -5.61 -9.03 -17.35
C ALA A 39 -4.96 -7.90 -18.16
N LEU A 40 -5.66 -6.77 -18.27
CA LEU A 40 -5.16 -5.51 -18.83
C LEU A 40 -4.81 -4.54 -17.70
N LEU A 41 -3.58 -4.01 -17.72
CA LEU A 41 -3.04 -3.11 -16.70
C LEU A 41 -3.06 -1.67 -17.23
N CYS A 42 -3.68 -0.75 -16.51
CA CYS A 42 -3.80 0.65 -16.91
C CYS A 42 -3.57 1.61 -15.74
N LEU A 43 -3.44 2.89 -16.02
CA LEU A 43 -3.48 3.94 -15.01
C LEU A 43 -4.94 4.32 -14.73
N ASP A 44 -5.67 4.70 -15.76
CA ASP A 44 -7.08 5.09 -15.69
C ASP A 44 -7.97 4.13 -16.47
N VAL A 45 -9.21 3.96 -16.04
CA VAL A 45 -10.23 3.22 -16.78
C VAL A 45 -11.02 4.18 -17.65
N THR A 46 -10.95 3.98 -18.96
CA THR A 46 -11.74 4.72 -19.96
C THR A 46 -12.47 3.75 -20.89
N GLU A 47 -13.42 4.22 -21.70
CA GLU A 47 -14.08 3.37 -22.68
C GLU A 47 -13.08 2.74 -23.66
N ALA A 48 -12.06 3.49 -24.09
CA ALA A 48 -11.02 2.98 -24.99
C ALA A 48 -10.17 1.84 -24.34
N VAL A 49 -9.90 1.93 -23.03
CA VAL A 49 -9.22 0.87 -22.28
C VAL A 49 -10.09 -0.39 -22.21
N LEU A 50 -11.39 -0.24 -21.99
CA LEU A 50 -12.34 -1.36 -21.99
C LEU A 50 -12.46 -1.97 -23.39
N ASP A 51 -12.44 -1.16 -24.47
CA ASP A 51 -12.44 -1.66 -25.85
C ASP A 51 -11.16 -2.47 -26.15
N GLU A 52 -10.00 -2.05 -25.63
CA GLU A 52 -8.76 -2.83 -25.74
C GLU A 52 -8.88 -4.17 -25.00
N ALA A 53 -9.44 -4.19 -23.77
CA ALA A 53 -9.66 -5.43 -23.00
C ALA A 53 -10.61 -6.39 -23.76
N ILE A 54 -11.71 -5.88 -24.32
CA ILE A 54 -12.68 -6.66 -25.11
C ILE A 54 -11.99 -7.24 -26.35
N ALA A 55 -11.22 -6.43 -27.08
CA ALA A 55 -10.52 -6.87 -28.30
C ALA A 55 -9.49 -7.96 -28.00
N LEU A 56 -8.88 -7.98 -26.80
CA LEU A 56 -7.96 -9.00 -26.35
C LEU A 56 -8.66 -10.25 -25.77
N GLY A 57 -9.97 -10.19 -25.52
CA GLY A 57 -10.71 -11.23 -24.83
C GLY A 57 -10.37 -11.34 -23.34
N TYR A 58 -9.91 -10.24 -22.71
CA TYR A 58 -9.56 -10.18 -21.29
C TYR A 58 -10.77 -9.74 -20.47
N ASN A 59 -11.00 -10.43 -19.37
CA ASN A 59 -12.11 -10.14 -18.46
C ASN A 59 -11.69 -9.50 -17.12
N LEU A 60 -10.43 -9.09 -16.99
CA LEU A 60 -9.93 -8.37 -15.82
C LEU A 60 -9.20 -7.09 -16.26
N VAL A 61 -9.59 -5.96 -15.71
CA VAL A 61 -8.88 -4.68 -15.83
C VAL A 61 -8.36 -4.29 -14.46
N ILE A 62 -7.06 -4.02 -14.35
CA ILE A 62 -6.42 -3.58 -13.12
C ILE A 62 -5.91 -2.17 -13.36
N SER A 63 -6.44 -1.21 -12.60
CA SER A 63 -6.10 0.20 -12.70
C SER A 63 -5.45 0.73 -11.44
N HIS A 64 -4.72 1.84 -11.56
CA HIS A 64 -4.31 2.63 -10.42
C HIS A 64 -5.49 3.45 -9.91
N HIS A 65 -6.02 4.34 -10.72
CA HIS A 65 -7.14 5.18 -10.32
C HIS A 65 -8.46 4.40 -10.27
N PRO A 66 -9.25 4.55 -9.19
CA PRO A 66 -10.57 3.94 -9.10
C PRO A 66 -11.53 4.59 -10.12
N LEU A 67 -12.22 3.76 -10.90
CA LEU A 67 -13.24 4.24 -11.83
C LEU A 67 -14.38 4.93 -11.06
N ILE A 68 -14.79 4.35 -9.93
CA ILE A 68 -15.87 4.84 -9.09
C ILE A 68 -15.26 5.53 -7.87
N PHE A 69 -14.90 6.82 -7.99
CA PHE A 69 -14.35 7.58 -6.87
C PHE A 69 -15.43 8.05 -5.89
N LYS A 70 -16.64 8.37 -6.40
CA LYS A 70 -17.82 8.75 -5.61
C LYS A 70 -18.99 7.84 -5.93
N GLY A 71 -19.76 7.46 -4.91
CA GLY A 71 -20.92 6.59 -5.07
C GLY A 71 -21.97 7.15 -6.02
N TYR A 72 -22.52 6.31 -6.89
CA TYR A 72 -23.60 6.64 -7.83
C TYR A 72 -24.97 6.24 -7.27
N LYS A 73 -25.95 7.14 -7.38
CA LYS A 73 -27.36 6.85 -7.00
C LYS A 73 -28.13 6.19 -8.13
N SER A 74 -27.70 6.33 -9.36
CA SER A 74 -28.28 5.74 -10.57
C SER A 74 -27.22 5.64 -11.65
N ILE A 75 -27.35 4.66 -12.55
CA ILE A 75 -26.45 4.45 -13.70
C ILE A 75 -27.34 4.54 -14.94
N THR A 76 -27.21 5.62 -15.71
CA THR A 76 -28.09 5.96 -16.84
C THR A 76 -27.33 6.42 -18.07
N GLY A 77 -25.97 6.39 -18.04
CA GLY A 77 -25.11 6.81 -19.16
C GLY A 77 -24.98 8.32 -19.30
N ARG A 78 -24.91 9.06 -18.18
CA ARG A 78 -24.79 10.54 -18.20
C ARG A 78 -23.36 11.03 -18.35
N ASP A 79 -22.40 10.23 -17.93
CA ASP A 79 -20.97 10.59 -17.94
C ASP A 79 -20.11 9.39 -18.37
N TYR A 80 -18.82 9.63 -18.56
CA TYR A 80 -17.88 8.59 -18.99
C TYR A 80 -17.76 7.43 -18.00
N VAL A 81 -17.92 7.69 -16.69
CA VAL A 81 -17.84 6.65 -15.64
C VAL A 81 -19.04 5.71 -15.77
N GLU A 82 -20.27 6.27 -15.90
CA GLU A 82 -21.48 5.47 -16.11
C GLU A 82 -21.39 4.66 -17.42
N HIS A 83 -20.82 5.22 -18.49
CA HIS A 83 -20.57 4.48 -19.76
C HIS A 83 -19.59 3.32 -19.53
N CYS A 84 -18.47 3.56 -18.83
CA CYS A 84 -17.53 2.50 -18.49
C CYS A 84 -18.15 1.41 -17.62
N ILE A 85 -18.95 1.77 -16.60
CA ILE A 85 -19.68 0.82 -15.75
C ILE A 85 -20.59 -0.08 -16.61
N MET A 86 -21.41 0.55 -17.46
CA MET A 86 -22.35 -0.19 -18.32
C MET A 86 -21.61 -1.08 -19.34
N LYS A 87 -20.49 -0.61 -19.89
CA LYS A 87 -19.67 -1.38 -20.84
C LYS A 87 -19.02 -2.57 -20.15
N ALA A 88 -18.42 -2.37 -18.97
CA ALA A 88 -17.78 -3.43 -18.19
C ALA A 88 -18.79 -4.53 -17.81
N ILE A 89 -19.97 -4.15 -17.29
CA ILE A 89 -21.03 -5.11 -16.90
C ILE A 89 -21.52 -5.91 -18.12
N LYS A 90 -21.78 -5.24 -19.27
CA LYS A 90 -22.27 -5.91 -20.48
C LYS A 90 -21.29 -6.90 -21.09
N ASN A 91 -19.99 -6.78 -20.78
CA ASN A 91 -18.92 -7.61 -21.33
C ASN A 91 -18.28 -8.52 -20.26
N ASP A 92 -18.91 -8.66 -19.09
CA ASP A 92 -18.41 -9.47 -17.97
C ASP A 92 -16.97 -9.12 -17.54
N ILE A 93 -16.59 -7.83 -17.64
CA ILE A 93 -15.28 -7.35 -17.25
C ILE A 93 -15.28 -6.98 -15.77
N VAL A 94 -14.35 -7.54 -15.01
CA VAL A 94 -14.07 -7.18 -13.63
C VAL A 94 -13.07 -6.02 -13.61
N ILE A 95 -13.34 -4.98 -12.82
CA ILE A 95 -12.43 -3.84 -12.63
C ILE A 95 -11.97 -3.81 -11.17
N TYR A 96 -10.67 -3.84 -10.96
CA TYR A 96 -10.02 -3.70 -9.67
C TYR A 96 -9.05 -2.51 -9.71
N SER A 97 -9.04 -1.70 -8.65
CA SER A 97 -8.13 -0.55 -8.55
C SER A 97 -7.28 -0.61 -7.29
N ALA A 98 -5.97 -0.38 -7.43
CA ALA A 98 -5.07 -0.16 -6.31
C ALA A 98 -4.50 1.27 -6.40
N HIS A 99 -5.00 2.15 -5.55
CA HIS A 99 -4.79 3.59 -5.58
C HIS A 99 -3.92 4.02 -4.39
N THR A 100 -4.44 4.83 -3.47
CA THR A 100 -3.62 5.32 -2.35
C THR A 100 -3.14 4.19 -1.42
N ASN A 101 -3.78 3.03 -1.38
CA ASN A 101 -3.22 1.85 -0.73
C ASN A 101 -1.90 1.41 -1.36
N LEU A 102 -1.76 1.52 -2.68
CA LEU A 102 -0.51 1.21 -3.39
C LEU A 102 0.52 2.33 -3.26
N ASP A 103 0.08 3.60 -3.19
CA ASP A 103 0.97 4.74 -2.93
C ASP A 103 1.64 4.62 -1.56
N ASN A 104 0.86 4.19 -0.56
CA ASN A 104 1.29 4.05 0.83
C ASN A 104 2.01 2.73 1.13
N ALA A 105 2.00 1.76 0.22
CA ALA A 105 2.61 0.45 0.44
C ALA A 105 4.13 0.47 0.30
N PRO A 106 4.87 -0.35 1.06
CA PRO A 106 6.28 -0.61 0.80
C PRO A 106 6.47 -1.12 -0.64
N GLY A 107 7.41 -0.53 -1.38
CA GLY A 107 7.65 -0.90 -2.79
C GLY A 107 6.55 -0.44 -3.76
N GLY A 108 5.60 0.39 -3.32
CA GLY A 108 4.53 0.94 -4.13
C GLY A 108 4.96 2.08 -5.05
N VAL A 109 3.99 2.92 -5.46
CA VAL A 109 4.19 3.94 -6.53
C VAL A 109 5.34 4.89 -6.23
N ASN A 110 5.41 5.43 -5.01
CA ASN A 110 6.48 6.37 -4.64
C ASN A 110 7.87 5.73 -4.68
N PHE A 111 7.98 4.46 -4.28
CA PHE A 111 9.23 3.70 -4.40
C PHE A 111 9.59 3.43 -5.85
N LYS A 112 8.59 3.19 -6.72
CA LYS A 112 8.82 3.02 -8.17
C LYS A 112 9.32 4.30 -8.82
N ILE A 113 8.79 5.46 -8.43
CA ILE A 113 9.29 6.77 -8.88
C ILE A 113 10.76 6.94 -8.43
N ALA A 114 11.06 6.65 -7.16
CA ALA A 114 12.43 6.72 -6.63
C ALA A 114 13.40 5.79 -7.36
N GLU A 115 12.98 4.56 -7.70
CA GLU A 115 13.73 3.61 -8.53
C GLU A 115 14.06 4.21 -9.92
N LYS A 116 13.05 4.79 -10.58
CA LYS A 116 13.23 5.43 -11.91
C LYS A 116 14.19 6.62 -11.87
N ILE A 117 14.24 7.35 -10.76
CA ILE A 117 15.19 8.44 -10.54
C ILE A 117 16.60 7.90 -10.22
N GLY A 118 16.71 6.68 -9.68
CA GLY A 118 17.97 6.09 -9.22
C GLY A 118 18.36 6.54 -7.81
N LEU A 119 17.37 6.71 -6.91
CA LEU A 119 17.64 7.09 -5.53
C LEU A 119 18.12 5.89 -4.70
N SER A 120 19.05 6.13 -3.81
CA SER A 120 19.50 5.25 -2.74
C SER A 120 18.92 5.69 -1.38
N ASN A 121 19.07 4.84 -0.34
CA ASN A 121 18.63 5.14 1.03
C ASN A 121 17.17 5.61 1.12
N VAL A 122 16.30 5.05 0.27
CA VAL A 122 14.90 5.46 0.15
C VAL A 122 14.12 5.05 1.40
N ARG A 123 13.43 6.02 2.00
CA ARG A 123 12.53 5.82 3.14
C ARG A 123 11.23 6.60 2.95
N VAL A 124 10.17 6.16 3.61
CA VAL A 124 8.88 6.86 3.63
C VAL A 124 9.07 8.27 4.19
N LEU A 125 8.47 9.26 3.54
CA LEU A 125 8.54 10.67 3.95
C LEU A 125 7.57 10.95 5.11
N GLU A 126 6.32 10.54 5.00
CA GLU A 126 5.30 10.64 6.05
C GLU A 126 4.82 9.26 6.46
N ALA A 127 5.37 8.75 7.57
CA ALA A 127 5.02 7.44 8.08
C ALA A 127 3.56 7.36 8.57
N LYS A 128 2.92 6.19 8.40
CA LYS A 128 1.53 5.99 8.82
C LYS A 128 1.43 5.97 10.35
N GLU A 129 0.62 6.86 10.92
CA GLU A 129 0.38 6.94 12.36
C GLU A 129 -0.79 6.04 12.78
N ASN A 130 -0.83 5.65 14.08
CA ASN A 130 -1.89 4.82 14.69
C ASN A 130 -2.15 3.50 13.93
N ALA A 131 -1.14 3.00 13.24
CA ALA A 131 -1.22 1.81 12.38
C ALA A 131 -0.67 0.55 13.03
N LEU A 132 -0.14 0.64 14.24
CA LEU A 132 0.48 -0.48 14.96
C LEU A 132 -0.27 -0.83 16.23
N VAL A 133 -0.28 -2.12 16.54
CA VAL A 133 -0.86 -2.69 17.76
C VAL A 133 0.17 -3.63 18.39
N LYS A 134 0.28 -3.63 19.71
CA LYS A 134 0.97 -4.66 20.49
C LYS A 134 -0.02 -5.72 20.93
N LEU A 135 0.26 -6.97 20.59
CA LEU A 135 -0.41 -8.13 21.16
C LEU A 135 0.41 -8.64 22.36
N VAL A 136 -0.28 -8.92 23.45
CA VAL A 136 0.25 -9.62 24.62
C VAL A 136 -0.60 -10.86 24.83
N THR A 137 0.02 -12.02 25.07
CA THR A 137 -0.68 -13.26 25.44
C THR A 137 0.16 -14.08 26.42
N PHE A 138 -0.46 -15.03 27.10
CA PHE A 138 0.14 -15.84 28.17
C PHE A 138 -0.05 -17.31 27.79
N VAL A 139 1.03 -18.04 27.59
CA VAL A 139 1.01 -19.37 26.98
C VAL A 139 1.79 -20.34 27.90
N PRO A 140 1.26 -21.54 28.19
CA PRO A 140 2.04 -22.55 28.91
C PRO A 140 3.41 -22.76 28.27
N THR A 141 4.45 -22.86 29.06
CA THR A 141 5.86 -22.85 28.61
C THR A 141 6.12 -23.84 27.48
N ALA A 142 5.52 -25.03 27.53
CA ALA A 142 5.72 -26.09 26.55
C ALA A 142 5.12 -25.76 25.17
N GLN A 143 4.09 -24.92 25.09
CA GLN A 143 3.38 -24.54 23.86
C GLN A 143 3.78 -23.15 23.30
N ALA A 144 4.59 -22.40 24.07
CA ALA A 144 4.94 -21.01 23.73
C ALA A 144 5.59 -20.85 22.33
N GLU A 145 6.44 -21.82 21.94
CA GLU A 145 7.11 -21.80 20.64
C GLU A 145 6.14 -21.95 19.46
N ASP A 146 5.17 -22.85 19.58
CA ASP A 146 4.20 -23.11 18.51
C ASP A 146 3.22 -21.94 18.35
N VAL A 147 2.75 -21.36 19.46
CA VAL A 147 1.92 -20.14 19.44
C VAL A 147 2.69 -18.98 18.81
N ARG A 148 3.95 -18.78 19.18
CA ARG A 148 4.79 -17.72 18.64
C ARG A 148 4.99 -17.85 17.13
N LYS A 149 5.27 -19.06 16.62
CA LYS A 149 5.35 -19.37 15.19
C LYS A 149 4.05 -19.05 14.45
N ALA A 150 2.90 -19.41 15.02
CA ALA A 150 1.60 -19.09 14.44
C ALA A 150 1.34 -17.59 14.35
N LEU A 151 1.71 -16.83 15.39
CA LEU A 151 1.61 -15.36 15.40
C LEU A 151 2.49 -14.72 14.33
N PHE A 152 3.74 -15.19 14.18
CA PHE A 152 4.64 -14.67 13.14
C PHE A 152 4.15 -15.00 11.73
N ALA A 153 3.66 -16.22 11.50
CA ALA A 153 3.05 -16.61 10.24
C ALA A 153 1.81 -15.76 9.87
N ALA A 154 1.06 -15.30 10.89
CA ALA A 154 -0.06 -14.38 10.72
C ALA A 154 0.37 -12.91 10.49
N GLY A 155 1.68 -12.61 10.61
CA GLY A 155 2.25 -11.30 10.30
C GLY A 155 2.55 -10.41 11.50
N CYS A 156 2.73 -11.00 12.68
CA CYS A 156 3.32 -10.31 13.82
C CYS A 156 4.84 -10.22 13.71
N GLY A 157 5.44 -9.30 14.47
CA GLY A 157 6.87 -9.28 14.76
C GLY A 157 7.75 -8.63 13.70
N CYS A 158 7.20 -7.82 12.77
CA CYS A 158 8.01 -7.05 11.84
C CYS A 158 8.32 -5.67 12.40
N ILE A 159 9.62 -5.35 12.56
CA ILE A 159 10.12 -4.05 13.03
C ILE A 159 11.29 -3.63 12.13
N GLY A 160 11.08 -2.66 11.24
CA GLY A 160 12.08 -2.27 10.25
C GLY A 160 12.49 -3.47 9.38
N ASN A 161 13.78 -3.76 9.34
CA ASN A 161 14.35 -4.89 8.59
C ASN A 161 14.46 -6.19 9.40
N TYR A 162 13.79 -6.27 10.57
CA TYR A 162 13.76 -7.47 11.40
C TYR A 162 12.38 -8.09 11.38
N ASP A 163 12.33 -9.39 11.29
CA ASP A 163 11.13 -10.21 11.45
C ASP A 163 11.19 -11.06 12.73
N ALA A 164 10.13 -11.78 13.03
CA ALA A 164 10.00 -12.66 14.18
C ALA A 164 10.37 -11.97 15.53
N CYS A 165 10.12 -10.66 15.64
CA CYS A 165 10.39 -9.91 16.85
C CYS A 165 9.33 -10.18 17.91
N SER A 166 9.74 -10.68 19.07
CA SER A 166 8.91 -10.77 20.27
C SER A 166 9.74 -10.55 21.52
N TYR A 167 9.08 -10.14 22.59
CA TYR A 167 9.67 -10.14 23.92
C TYR A 167 8.97 -11.16 24.79
N ASN A 168 9.72 -12.02 25.47
CA ASN A 168 9.19 -13.14 26.19
C ASN A 168 9.63 -13.06 27.66
N ILE A 169 8.67 -13.26 28.59
CA ILE A 169 8.90 -13.23 30.04
C ILE A 169 8.29 -14.49 30.64
N GLU A 170 9.08 -15.28 31.37
CA GLU A 170 8.59 -16.40 32.16
C GLU A 170 7.87 -15.89 33.41
N GLY A 171 6.74 -16.50 33.71
CA GLY A 171 5.92 -16.14 34.85
C GLY A 171 4.96 -17.27 35.27
N GLU A 172 4.02 -16.92 36.12
CA GLU A 172 2.97 -17.83 36.59
C GLU A 172 1.60 -17.17 36.37
N GLY A 173 0.72 -17.86 35.65
CA GLY A 173 -0.70 -17.54 35.54
C GLY A 173 -1.54 -18.29 36.55
N THR A 174 -2.61 -17.67 37.04
CA THR A 174 -3.55 -18.33 37.92
C THR A 174 -4.96 -18.26 37.40
N PHE A 175 -5.70 -19.36 37.47
CA PHE A 175 -7.12 -19.40 37.14
C PHE A 175 -7.87 -20.45 37.95
N ARG A 176 -9.19 -20.36 37.97
CA ARG A 176 -10.07 -21.36 38.53
C ARG A 176 -11.14 -21.72 37.48
N ALA A 177 -11.07 -22.93 36.94
CA ALA A 177 -12.06 -23.44 36.02
C ALA A 177 -13.44 -23.55 36.72
N GLN A 178 -14.48 -23.06 36.06
CA GLN A 178 -15.86 -23.13 36.55
C GLN A 178 -16.60 -24.32 35.93
N GLU A 179 -17.78 -24.68 36.49
CA GLU A 179 -18.63 -25.72 35.93
C GLU A 179 -19.02 -25.38 34.49
N GLY A 180 -18.87 -26.32 33.56
CA GLY A 180 -19.12 -26.13 32.11
C GLY A 180 -17.88 -25.78 31.27
N SER A 181 -16.72 -25.54 31.90
CA SER A 181 -15.44 -25.36 31.18
C SER A 181 -14.72 -26.69 30.94
N HIS A 182 -13.81 -26.70 29.97
CA HIS A 182 -12.93 -27.85 29.65
C HIS A 182 -11.46 -27.40 29.74
N PRO A 183 -10.91 -27.25 30.97
CA PRO A 183 -9.58 -26.68 31.12
C PRO A 183 -8.50 -27.62 30.56
N PHE A 184 -7.53 -27.06 29.84
CA PHE A 184 -6.36 -27.77 29.32
C PHE A 184 -5.49 -28.32 30.45
N CYS A 185 -5.38 -27.61 31.60
CA CYS A 185 -4.69 -28.02 32.82
C CYS A 185 -5.50 -27.57 34.04
N GLY A 186 -5.23 -28.17 35.23
CA GLY A 186 -5.98 -27.92 36.45
C GLY A 186 -7.30 -28.67 36.51
N SER A 187 -8.09 -28.45 37.61
CA SER A 187 -9.37 -29.11 37.90
C SER A 187 -10.48 -28.07 38.13
N ILE A 188 -11.74 -28.45 37.79
CA ILE A 188 -12.91 -27.59 38.03
C ILE A 188 -13.05 -27.29 39.53
N GLY A 189 -13.25 -26.00 39.87
CA GLY A 189 -13.44 -25.51 41.22
C GLY A 189 -12.16 -25.29 42.05
N GLU A 190 -11.01 -25.74 41.57
CA GLU A 190 -9.71 -25.56 42.23
C GLU A 190 -8.93 -24.38 41.63
N LEU A 191 -8.22 -23.62 42.47
CA LEU A 191 -7.28 -22.61 42.02
C LEU A 191 -6.03 -23.30 41.48
N HIS A 192 -5.77 -23.15 40.21
CA HIS A 192 -4.59 -23.67 39.51
C HIS A 192 -3.56 -22.58 39.28
N THR A 193 -2.28 -22.91 39.38
CA THR A 193 -1.15 -22.06 38.99
C THR A 193 -0.38 -22.79 37.91
N GLU A 194 -0.24 -22.13 36.74
CA GLU A 194 0.49 -22.67 35.59
C GLU A 194 1.72 -21.83 35.28
N LYS A 195 2.82 -22.48 34.87
CA LYS A 195 4.01 -21.81 34.38
C LYS A 195 3.78 -21.36 32.92
N GLU A 196 3.81 -20.09 32.71
CA GLU A 196 3.50 -19.47 31.42
C GLU A 196 4.62 -18.56 30.95
N VAL A 197 4.68 -18.38 29.63
CA VAL A 197 5.47 -17.35 28.96
C VAL A 197 4.52 -16.26 28.53
N ARG A 198 4.73 -15.04 29.03
CA ARG A 198 4.14 -13.82 28.45
C ARG A 198 4.86 -13.49 27.16
N ILE A 199 4.13 -13.50 26.04
CA ILE A 199 4.63 -13.18 24.71
C ILE A 199 4.10 -11.80 24.34
N GLU A 200 5.00 -10.85 24.02
CA GLU A 200 4.67 -9.55 23.47
C GLU A 200 5.20 -9.43 22.04
N THR A 201 4.35 -9.02 21.11
CA THR A 201 4.75 -8.79 19.71
C THR A 201 3.95 -7.66 19.10
N VAL A 202 4.46 -7.07 17.99
CA VAL A 202 3.83 -5.96 17.30
C VAL A 202 3.23 -6.44 15.97
N LEU A 203 2.10 -5.86 15.58
CA LEU A 203 1.44 -6.15 14.31
C LEU A 203 0.82 -4.87 13.72
N PRO A 204 0.68 -4.79 12.38
CA PRO A 204 -0.15 -3.77 11.75
C PRO A 204 -1.62 -3.93 12.17
N ALA A 205 -2.29 -2.83 12.50
CA ALA A 205 -3.65 -2.84 13.05
C ALA A 205 -4.67 -3.56 12.14
N TYR A 206 -4.49 -3.52 10.83
CA TYR A 206 -5.37 -4.21 9.87
C TYR A 206 -5.25 -5.73 9.92
N LYS A 207 -4.15 -6.30 10.44
CA LYS A 207 -3.97 -7.75 10.62
C LYS A 207 -4.58 -8.31 11.89
N LYS A 208 -5.16 -7.45 12.73
CA LYS A 208 -5.69 -7.82 14.05
C LYS A 208 -6.59 -9.07 14.01
N SER A 209 -7.55 -9.12 13.10
CA SER A 209 -8.51 -10.24 13.03
C SER A 209 -7.84 -11.56 12.63
N GLU A 210 -6.89 -11.52 11.68
CA GLU A 210 -6.12 -12.68 11.23
C GLU A 210 -5.22 -13.21 12.35
N VAL A 211 -4.52 -12.32 13.04
CA VAL A 211 -3.63 -12.64 14.14
C VAL A 211 -4.40 -13.22 15.34
N ILE A 212 -5.56 -12.64 15.70
CA ILE A 212 -6.39 -13.21 16.77
C ILE A 212 -6.88 -14.62 16.39
N LYS A 213 -7.30 -14.83 15.14
CA LYS A 213 -7.69 -16.17 14.68
C LYS A 213 -6.54 -17.17 14.77
N ALA A 214 -5.33 -16.77 14.39
CA ALA A 214 -4.14 -17.61 14.50
C ALA A 214 -3.81 -17.93 15.96
N LEU A 215 -3.89 -16.92 16.85
CA LEU A 215 -3.72 -17.11 18.31
C LEU A 215 -4.70 -18.14 18.84
N LEU A 216 -6.00 -17.94 18.63
CA LEU A 216 -7.05 -18.82 19.16
C LEU A 216 -6.96 -20.26 18.60
N SER A 217 -6.43 -20.42 17.39
CA SER A 217 -6.23 -21.74 16.77
C SER A 217 -5.00 -22.48 17.30
N ALA A 218 -3.97 -21.77 17.70
CA ALA A 218 -2.69 -22.34 18.14
C ALA A 218 -2.59 -22.47 19.66
N HIS A 219 -3.36 -21.69 20.41
CA HIS A 219 -3.31 -21.67 21.87
C HIS A 219 -3.98 -22.93 22.44
N PRO A 220 -3.38 -23.59 23.45
CA PRO A 220 -3.94 -24.82 24.07
C PRO A 220 -5.19 -24.57 24.90
N TYR A 221 -5.39 -23.34 25.41
CA TYR A 221 -6.55 -23.01 26.23
C TYR A 221 -7.80 -22.78 25.36
N GLU A 222 -8.96 -23.19 25.84
CA GLU A 222 -10.24 -22.91 25.18
C GLU A 222 -10.57 -21.40 25.14
N GLU A 223 -10.17 -20.68 26.19
CA GLU A 223 -10.30 -19.21 26.32
C GLU A 223 -8.95 -18.59 26.73
N PRO A 224 -8.04 -18.36 25.76
CA PRO A 224 -6.75 -17.76 26.08
C PRO A 224 -6.87 -16.28 26.45
N ALA A 225 -6.13 -15.86 27.45
CA ALA A 225 -6.00 -14.44 27.80
C ALA A 225 -5.08 -13.74 26.80
N PHE A 226 -5.53 -12.61 26.26
CA PHE A 226 -4.70 -11.73 25.44
C PHE A 226 -5.17 -10.29 25.52
N ASP A 227 -4.23 -9.36 25.33
CA ASP A 227 -4.48 -7.93 25.31
C ASP A 227 -3.99 -7.32 24.01
N LEU A 228 -4.68 -6.27 23.55
CA LEU A 228 -4.30 -5.47 22.39
C LEU A 228 -4.13 -4.02 22.80
N TYR A 229 -2.90 -3.51 22.67
CA TYR A 229 -2.57 -2.12 22.99
C TYR A 229 -2.31 -1.33 21.70
N PRO A 230 -3.13 -0.31 21.35
CA PRO A 230 -2.78 0.63 20.29
C PRO A 230 -1.45 1.31 20.61
N LEU A 231 -0.55 1.37 19.61
CA LEU A 231 0.74 2.03 19.75
C LEU A 231 0.71 3.40 19.11
N GLN A 232 1.36 4.36 19.76
CA GLN A 232 1.60 5.70 19.21
C GLN A 232 2.80 5.75 18.25
N ASN A 233 3.54 4.66 18.13
CA ASN A 233 4.65 4.53 17.21
C ASN A 233 4.15 4.62 15.78
N SER A 234 4.80 5.46 14.96
CA SER A 234 4.55 5.51 13.52
C SER A 234 5.03 4.24 12.83
N TRP A 235 4.31 3.77 11.84
CA TRP A 235 4.73 2.64 11.02
C TRP A 235 5.57 3.12 9.83
N THR A 236 6.89 3.12 10.01
CA THR A 236 7.86 3.72 9.09
C THR A 236 8.00 2.99 7.75
N GLN A 237 7.45 1.79 7.60
CA GLN A 237 7.49 1.03 6.34
C GLN A 237 6.36 1.40 5.38
N ALA A 238 5.28 2.04 5.86
CA ALA A 238 4.14 2.45 5.05
C ALA A 238 3.78 3.92 5.29
N GLY A 239 3.33 4.61 4.26
CA GLY A 239 2.94 6.01 4.35
C GLY A 239 3.12 6.77 3.05
N ALA A 240 2.88 8.08 3.10
CA ALA A 240 2.84 8.94 1.92
C ALA A 240 4.22 9.47 1.53
N GLY A 241 4.49 9.46 0.23
CA GLY A 241 5.74 9.95 -0.35
C GLY A 241 7.00 9.22 0.14
N VAL A 242 8.11 9.50 -0.49
CA VAL A 242 9.42 8.98 -0.08
C VAL A 242 10.48 10.07 -0.16
N ILE A 243 11.59 9.87 0.56
CA ILE A 243 12.79 10.67 0.48
C ILE A 243 13.99 9.73 0.35
N GLY A 244 14.95 10.11 -0.50
CA GLY A 244 16.17 9.34 -0.75
C GLY A 244 17.29 10.23 -1.26
N GLU A 245 18.40 9.64 -1.64
CA GLU A 245 19.62 10.35 -2.01
C GLU A 245 20.10 9.94 -3.40
N LEU A 246 20.61 10.89 -4.16
CA LEU A 246 21.39 10.61 -5.36
C LEU A 246 22.78 10.11 -4.94
N GLU A 247 23.31 9.14 -5.68
CA GLU A 247 24.67 8.66 -5.46
C GLU A 247 25.73 9.76 -5.71
N THR A 248 25.46 10.62 -6.69
CA THR A 248 26.29 11.78 -7.02
C THR A 248 25.40 13.01 -7.13
N PRO A 249 25.76 14.13 -6.45
CA PRO A 249 25.02 15.38 -6.59
C PRO A 249 24.97 15.87 -8.04
N GLU A 250 23.86 16.47 -8.43
CA GLU A 250 23.65 17.08 -9.76
C GLU A 250 23.31 18.56 -9.62
N THR A 251 23.64 19.36 -10.63
CA THR A 251 23.10 20.73 -10.70
C THR A 251 21.58 20.67 -10.92
N GLU A 252 20.85 21.69 -10.42
CA GLU A 252 19.39 21.74 -10.54
C GLU A 252 18.91 21.57 -11.97
N LEU A 253 19.56 22.22 -12.94
CA LEU A 253 19.15 22.16 -14.36
C LEU A 253 19.43 20.78 -15.00
N GLU A 254 20.51 20.12 -14.64
CA GLU A 254 20.82 18.77 -15.11
C GLU A 254 19.80 17.79 -14.55
N PHE A 255 19.54 17.89 -13.25
CA PHE A 255 18.52 17.08 -12.58
C PHE A 255 17.14 17.26 -13.22
N LEU A 256 16.64 18.50 -13.36
CA LEU A 256 15.34 18.76 -13.98
C LEU A 256 15.24 18.24 -15.42
N LYS A 257 16.31 18.39 -16.22
CA LYS A 257 16.35 17.82 -17.59
C LYS A 257 16.32 16.30 -17.58
N ARG A 258 17.02 15.66 -16.65
CA ARG A 258 17.02 14.22 -16.49
C ARG A 258 15.64 13.70 -16.08
N ILE A 259 15.00 14.33 -15.08
CA ILE A 259 13.64 13.98 -14.66
C ILE A 259 12.64 14.16 -15.81
N LYS A 260 12.71 15.29 -16.53
CA LYS A 260 11.87 15.53 -17.70
C LYS A 260 11.98 14.41 -18.74
N LYS A 261 13.19 13.91 -18.98
CA LYS A 261 13.43 12.80 -19.91
C LYS A 261 12.96 11.46 -19.38
N THR A 262 13.27 11.16 -18.10
CA THR A 262 12.94 9.88 -17.45
C THR A 262 11.44 9.62 -17.40
N PHE A 263 10.67 10.66 -17.11
CA PHE A 263 9.21 10.58 -16.99
C PHE A 263 8.45 11.01 -18.26
N GLU A 264 9.17 11.29 -19.36
CA GLU A 264 8.59 11.72 -20.66
C GLU A 264 7.70 12.96 -20.52
N VAL A 265 8.09 13.90 -19.65
CA VAL A 265 7.29 15.07 -19.30
C VAL A 265 7.26 16.07 -20.45
N GLY A 266 6.06 16.40 -20.93
CA GLY A 266 5.87 17.39 -21.99
C GLY A 266 6.26 18.81 -21.53
N CYS A 267 5.79 19.22 -20.35
CA CYS A 267 6.10 20.52 -19.73
C CYS A 267 6.38 20.31 -18.22
N LEU A 268 7.62 20.47 -17.79
CA LEU A 268 8.01 20.47 -16.39
C LEU A 268 7.92 21.90 -15.85
N LYS A 269 7.22 22.09 -14.72
CA LYS A 269 7.15 23.39 -14.03
C LYS A 269 8.04 23.37 -12.80
N HIS A 270 8.68 24.48 -12.49
CA HIS A 270 9.50 24.63 -11.29
C HIS A 270 9.46 26.07 -10.76
N ASN A 271 9.77 26.25 -9.47
CA ASN A 271 9.98 27.55 -8.87
C ASN A 271 11.36 28.12 -9.24
N LYS A 272 11.76 29.22 -8.62
CA LYS A 272 13.08 29.80 -8.81
C LYS A 272 14.18 28.81 -8.40
N LEU A 273 15.22 28.68 -9.20
CA LEU A 273 16.42 27.87 -8.87
C LEU A 273 17.07 28.43 -7.59
N THR A 274 17.48 27.54 -6.70
CA THR A 274 18.10 27.89 -5.42
C THR A 274 19.61 28.15 -5.57
N GLY A 275 20.21 27.64 -6.65
CA GLY A 275 21.66 27.70 -6.91
C GLY A 275 22.47 26.65 -6.14
N ARG A 276 21.80 25.65 -5.58
CA ARG A 276 22.42 24.52 -4.87
C ARG A 276 22.50 23.28 -5.76
N GLU A 277 23.33 22.33 -5.39
CA GLU A 277 23.32 20.99 -5.96
C GLU A 277 22.18 20.17 -5.32
N ILE A 278 21.62 19.24 -6.10
CA ILE A 278 20.60 18.30 -5.66
C ILE A 278 21.29 17.00 -5.25
N GLN A 279 21.13 16.62 -4.00
CA GLN A 279 21.52 15.32 -3.46
C GLN A 279 20.36 14.61 -2.78
N THR A 280 19.61 15.31 -1.94
CA THR A 280 18.46 14.77 -1.22
C THR A 280 17.17 15.08 -1.97
N VAL A 281 16.46 14.04 -2.40
CA VAL A 281 15.24 14.13 -3.21
C VAL A 281 14.06 13.60 -2.42
N ALA A 282 13.05 14.46 -2.18
CA ALA A 282 11.75 14.02 -1.69
C ALA A 282 10.74 13.99 -2.86
N LEU A 283 9.81 13.06 -2.83
CA LEU A 283 8.82 12.92 -3.89
C LEU A 283 7.49 12.33 -3.41
N CYS A 284 6.42 12.65 -4.15
CA CYS A 284 5.13 12.00 -4.05
C CYS A 284 4.44 12.05 -5.42
N GLY A 285 4.04 10.90 -5.96
CA GLY A 285 3.24 10.82 -7.19
C GLY A 285 1.89 11.53 -7.05
N GLY A 286 1.25 11.82 -8.19
CA GLY A 286 -0.06 12.45 -8.23
C GLY A 286 -0.15 13.80 -7.54
N ALA A 287 -1.16 14.02 -6.71
CA ALA A 287 -1.45 15.27 -6.00
C ALA A 287 -0.72 15.35 -4.64
N GLY A 288 0.60 15.17 -4.61
CA GLY A 288 1.42 15.07 -3.41
C GLY A 288 1.86 16.37 -2.76
N ALA A 289 1.44 17.55 -3.25
CA ALA A 289 1.95 18.85 -2.77
C ALA A 289 1.78 19.11 -1.26
N PHE A 290 0.86 18.41 -0.60
CA PHE A 290 0.66 18.52 0.87
C PHE A 290 1.89 18.07 1.68
N LEU A 291 2.78 17.27 1.09
CA LEU A 291 4.02 16.81 1.73
C LEU A 291 5.19 17.79 1.62
N MET A 292 5.05 18.86 0.85
CA MET A 292 6.12 19.87 0.66
C MET A 292 6.69 20.40 1.99
N PRO A 293 5.86 20.80 2.99
CA PRO A 293 6.39 21.27 4.27
C PRO A 293 7.21 20.21 5.01
N LEU A 294 6.85 18.94 4.83
CA LEU A 294 7.59 17.82 5.43
C LEU A 294 8.90 17.55 4.69
N ALA A 295 8.92 17.68 3.36
CA ALA A 295 10.14 17.59 2.55
C ALA A 295 11.17 18.66 2.99
N ILE A 296 10.72 19.91 3.16
CA ILE A 296 11.57 21.02 3.66
C ILE A 296 12.13 20.68 5.05
N ARG A 297 11.29 20.25 5.99
CA ARG A 297 11.73 19.88 7.35
C ARG A 297 12.71 18.71 7.37
N ASN A 298 12.65 17.81 6.40
CA ASN A 298 13.59 16.70 6.26
C ASN A 298 14.85 17.07 5.46
N GLY A 299 15.02 18.35 5.08
CA GLY A 299 16.22 18.84 4.40
C GLY A 299 16.35 18.39 2.95
N ALA A 300 15.24 18.14 2.25
CA ALA A 300 15.29 17.82 0.83
C ALA A 300 15.74 19.05 0.01
N ASP A 301 16.57 18.81 -0.99
CA ASP A 301 17.01 19.85 -1.95
C ASP A 301 15.96 20.09 -3.01
N VAL A 302 15.18 19.05 -3.36
CA VAL A 302 14.09 19.09 -4.33
C VAL A 302 12.90 18.29 -3.85
N PHE A 303 11.69 18.78 -4.16
CA PHE A 303 10.44 18.04 -4.01
C PHE A 303 9.77 17.85 -5.36
N ILE A 304 9.54 16.58 -5.73
CA ILE A 304 8.91 16.19 -7.01
C ILE A 304 7.48 15.72 -6.74
N THR A 305 6.51 16.24 -7.50
CA THR A 305 5.13 15.77 -7.45
C THR A 305 4.41 15.95 -8.79
N GLY A 306 3.24 15.32 -8.95
CA GLY A 306 2.44 15.46 -10.17
C GLY A 306 1.72 16.78 -10.27
N GLU A 307 1.25 17.35 -9.16
CA GLU A 307 0.44 18.57 -9.16
C GLU A 307 0.82 19.54 -8.05
N ILE A 308 1.02 20.81 -8.40
CA ILE A 308 1.25 21.92 -7.47
C ILE A 308 0.32 23.06 -7.84
N LYS A 309 -0.48 23.56 -6.90
CA LYS A 309 -1.33 24.71 -7.11
C LYS A 309 -0.50 25.98 -7.22
N TYR A 310 -0.96 26.94 -8.01
CA TYR A 310 -0.25 28.21 -8.27
C TYR A 310 0.24 28.90 -6.98
N HIS A 311 -0.60 28.95 -5.93
CA HIS A 311 -0.22 29.60 -4.68
C HIS A 311 0.78 28.83 -3.82
N ASP A 312 0.93 27.53 -4.04
CA ASP A 312 1.87 26.69 -3.30
C ASP A 312 3.32 26.87 -3.78
N TYR A 313 3.52 27.56 -4.93
CA TYR A 313 4.85 27.97 -5.38
C TYR A 313 5.43 29.17 -4.63
N PHE A 314 4.60 29.93 -3.89
CA PHE A 314 5.05 31.10 -3.12
C PHE A 314 5.56 30.66 -1.75
N GLY A 315 6.70 31.18 -1.33
CA GLY A 315 7.29 30.94 -0.02
C GLY A 315 8.50 30.02 0.00
N PRO A 316 8.51 28.84 -0.68
CA PRO A 316 9.66 27.94 -0.62
C PRO A 316 10.84 28.31 -1.53
N ASP A 317 10.83 29.49 -2.18
CA ASP A 317 11.81 29.92 -3.22
C ASP A 317 13.28 29.79 -2.85
N THR A 318 13.63 29.80 -1.55
CA THR A 318 14.99 29.66 -1.06
C THR A 318 15.22 28.36 -0.30
N ASP A 319 14.15 27.64 0.03
CA ASP A 319 14.21 26.50 0.92
C ASP A 319 14.37 25.19 0.14
N ILE A 320 13.63 25.02 -0.97
CA ILE A 320 13.58 23.82 -1.75
C ILE A 320 13.29 24.11 -3.23
N LEU A 321 13.88 23.36 -4.13
CA LEU A 321 13.45 23.32 -5.53
C LEU A 321 12.16 22.51 -5.65
N LEU A 322 11.14 23.06 -6.31
CA LEU A 322 9.90 22.35 -6.64
C LEU A 322 9.94 21.89 -8.08
N ALA A 323 9.54 20.65 -8.34
CA ALA A 323 9.42 20.09 -9.68
C ALA A 323 8.04 19.43 -9.86
N GLU A 324 7.16 20.10 -10.61
CA GLU A 324 5.86 19.55 -11.00
C GLU A 324 6.02 18.86 -12.35
N ILE A 325 5.83 17.54 -12.37
CA ILE A 325 6.10 16.69 -13.54
C ILE A 325 4.84 16.19 -14.25
N GLY A 326 3.65 16.49 -13.74
CA GLY A 326 2.37 16.01 -14.24
C GLY A 326 1.87 14.76 -13.49
N HIS A 327 0.57 14.69 -13.27
CA HIS A 327 -0.09 13.59 -12.54
C HIS A 327 0.14 12.26 -13.28
N TYR A 328 -0.27 12.18 -14.54
CA TYR A 328 -0.10 11.00 -15.37
C TYR A 328 1.38 10.58 -15.46
N GLU A 329 2.26 11.52 -15.72
CA GLU A 329 3.69 11.29 -15.93
C GLU A 329 4.35 10.73 -14.67
N SER A 330 3.93 11.19 -13.48
CA SER A 330 4.46 10.68 -12.20
C SER A 330 4.03 9.24 -11.90
N GLU A 331 2.85 8.82 -12.35
CA GLU A 331 2.24 7.53 -11.96
C GLU A 331 2.16 6.50 -13.08
N GLN A 332 2.49 6.85 -14.33
CA GLN A 332 2.36 5.95 -15.49
C GLN A 332 3.08 4.61 -15.33
N TYR A 333 4.11 4.55 -14.49
CA TYR A 333 4.89 3.33 -14.20
C TYR A 333 4.24 2.39 -13.18
N THR A 334 3.10 2.75 -12.60
CA THR A 334 2.31 1.88 -11.72
C THR A 334 1.94 0.55 -12.41
N LYS A 335 1.72 0.58 -13.73
CA LYS A 335 1.50 -0.62 -14.54
C LYS A 335 2.64 -1.64 -14.45
N GLU A 336 3.88 -1.19 -14.26
CA GLU A 336 5.03 -2.07 -14.11
C GLU A 336 4.99 -2.81 -12.75
N ILE A 337 4.49 -2.16 -11.68
CA ILE A 337 4.32 -2.78 -10.36
C ILE A 337 3.32 -3.94 -10.49
N PHE A 338 2.14 -3.68 -11.06
CA PHE A 338 1.14 -4.71 -11.30
C PHE A 338 1.68 -5.86 -12.15
N TYR A 339 2.39 -5.51 -13.24
CA TYR A 339 2.99 -6.50 -14.13
C TYR A 339 3.96 -7.42 -13.39
N THR A 340 4.84 -6.86 -12.57
CA THR A 340 5.85 -7.62 -11.82
C THR A 340 5.18 -8.57 -10.83
N ILE A 341 4.26 -8.08 -10.00
CA ILE A 341 3.55 -8.88 -8.99
C ILE A 341 2.80 -10.05 -9.64
N ILE A 342 2.05 -9.75 -10.71
CA ILE A 342 1.19 -10.75 -11.35
C ILE A 342 2.04 -11.75 -12.14
N ARG A 343 3.06 -11.30 -12.85
CA ARG A 343 3.92 -12.18 -13.65
C ARG A 343 4.71 -13.16 -12.79
N GLU A 344 5.18 -12.72 -11.61
CA GLU A 344 5.90 -13.55 -10.66
C GLU A 344 5.01 -14.67 -10.09
N LEU A 345 3.80 -14.32 -9.67
CA LEU A 345 2.89 -15.26 -9.00
C LEU A 345 2.04 -16.10 -9.97
N PHE A 346 1.76 -15.56 -11.15
CA PHE A 346 0.88 -16.16 -12.16
C PHE A 346 1.52 -16.14 -13.56
N PRO A 347 2.62 -16.85 -13.79
CA PRO A 347 3.42 -16.75 -15.01
C PRO A 347 2.65 -17.15 -16.30
N ASN A 348 1.59 -17.95 -16.17
CA ASN A 348 0.78 -18.42 -17.29
C ASN A 348 -0.42 -17.54 -17.63
N LEU A 349 -0.69 -16.48 -16.84
CA LEU A 349 -1.79 -15.56 -17.13
C LEU A 349 -1.44 -14.70 -18.36
N ALA A 350 -2.38 -14.57 -19.28
CA ALA A 350 -2.31 -13.56 -20.35
C ALA A 350 -2.36 -12.16 -19.71
N LEU A 351 -1.28 -11.40 -19.84
CA LEU A 351 -1.09 -10.15 -19.15
C LEU A 351 -0.51 -9.10 -20.10
N GLN A 352 -1.14 -7.95 -20.18
CA GLN A 352 -0.70 -6.84 -21.03
C GLN A 352 -0.83 -5.50 -20.31
N GLN A 353 0.16 -4.64 -20.47
CA GLN A 353 0.02 -3.23 -20.16
C GLN A 353 -0.77 -2.54 -21.28
N CYS A 354 -1.76 -1.74 -20.89
CA CYS A 354 -2.61 -1.01 -21.83
C CYS A 354 -1.78 -0.09 -22.74
N LYS A 355 -2.11 -0.12 -24.03
CA LYS A 355 -1.47 0.73 -25.06
C LYS A 355 -2.14 2.10 -25.18
N VAL A 356 -3.38 2.22 -24.69
CA VAL A 356 -4.10 3.50 -24.69
C VAL A 356 -3.40 4.47 -23.76
N ASN A 357 -3.00 5.63 -24.28
CA ASN A 357 -2.55 6.75 -23.46
C ASN A 357 -3.77 7.48 -22.90
N THR A 358 -4.00 7.32 -21.60
CA THR A 358 -5.16 7.88 -20.89
C THR A 358 -4.94 9.32 -20.42
N ASN A 359 -3.73 9.90 -20.59
CA ASN A 359 -3.44 11.27 -20.19
C ASN A 359 -4.41 12.28 -20.88
N PRO A 360 -5.29 12.95 -20.14
CA PRO A 360 -6.24 13.89 -20.70
C PRO A 360 -5.60 15.25 -21.05
N ILE A 361 -4.40 15.53 -20.49
CA ILE A 361 -3.71 16.81 -20.64
C ILE A 361 -2.85 16.75 -21.91
N LYS A 362 -2.98 17.75 -22.75
CA LYS A 362 -2.16 17.93 -23.95
C LYS A 362 -1.42 19.25 -23.86
N TYR A 363 -0.18 19.24 -24.32
CA TYR A 363 0.66 20.43 -24.38
C TYR A 363 0.78 20.89 -25.84
N LEU A 364 0.66 22.19 -26.05
CA LEU A 364 0.78 22.82 -27.38
C LEU A 364 2.21 23.30 -27.59
#